data_b4ca6baff93f73406ba45af761177514
#
_entry.id   b4ca6baff93f73406ba45af761177514
#
_cell.length_a   1.000
_cell.length_b   1.000
_cell.length_c   1.000
_cell.angle_alpha   90.00
_cell.angle_beta   90.00
_cell.angle_gamma   90.00
#
_symmetry.space_group_name_H-M   'P 1'
#
loop_
_entity.id
_entity.type
_entity.pdbx_description
1 polymer ?
#
loop_
_entity_poly.entity_id
_entity_poly.type
_entity_poly.pdbx_seq_one_letter_code
_entity_poly.pdbx_strand_id
1 'polypeptide(L)'
;MSRFSINRNRFLKEFIMQNPPDFPISNKCCEYAKKQPAKKFIKETDADLEITGIRKSEGGIRSANYKTCFSNSKSKGCDTYRPVFWYTDADKKVYEENFDIQHSRCYTEYGLKRTGCVDCPFNKHINEELEIIKVNEPELYKAAVLSLIHI
;
A
#
# COMPACT_ATOMS: atom_id res chain seq x y z
N MET A 1 -3.17 -10.54 -16.40
CA MET A 1 -1.76 -10.11 -16.56
C MET A 1 -1.54 -8.92 -15.63
N SER A 2 -0.51 -8.97 -14.78
CA SER A 2 -0.25 -7.92 -13.76
C SER A 2 0.03 -6.56 -14.40
N ARG A 3 -0.36 -5.48 -13.71
CA ARG A 3 -0.07 -4.07 -14.09
C ARG A 3 1.44 -3.79 -14.08
N PHE A 4 2.18 -4.54 -13.28
CA PHE A 4 3.64 -4.49 -13.15
C PHE A 4 4.37 -5.45 -14.09
N SER A 5 3.68 -6.01 -15.07
CA SER A 5 4.35 -6.84 -16.08
C SER A 5 5.30 -5.98 -16.92
N ILE A 6 6.57 -6.32 -16.92
CA ILE A 6 7.60 -5.67 -17.76
C ILE A 6 7.23 -5.66 -19.25
N ASN A 7 6.39 -6.58 -19.68
CA ASN A 7 5.91 -6.65 -21.06
C ASN A 7 4.97 -5.50 -21.47
N ARG A 8 4.49 -4.70 -20.53
CA ARG A 8 3.63 -3.53 -20.80
C ARG A 8 4.38 -2.22 -20.93
N ASN A 9 5.64 -2.19 -20.50
CA ASN A 9 6.49 -1.00 -20.60
C ASN A 9 7.80 -1.38 -21.28
N ARG A 10 7.94 -0.99 -22.54
CA ARG A 10 9.10 -1.31 -23.38
C ARG A 10 10.40 -0.81 -22.74
N PHE A 11 10.43 0.43 -22.27
CA PHE A 11 11.63 1.02 -21.66
C PHE A 11 12.03 0.31 -20.36
N LEU A 12 11.05 0.00 -19.50
CA LEU A 12 11.31 -0.76 -18.28
C LEU A 12 11.82 -2.18 -18.60
N LYS A 13 11.27 -2.82 -19.63
CA LYS A 13 11.73 -4.13 -20.08
C LYS A 13 13.18 -4.08 -20.57
N GLU A 14 13.49 -3.14 -21.45
CA GLU A 14 14.86 -2.95 -21.98
C GLU A 14 15.84 -2.65 -20.84
N PHE A 15 15.48 -1.77 -19.91
CA PHE A 15 16.32 -1.44 -18.75
C PHE A 15 16.57 -2.66 -17.85
N ILE A 16 15.56 -3.43 -17.48
CA ILE A 16 15.70 -4.62 -16.62
C ILE A 16 16.48 -5.74 -17.34
N MET A 17 16.33 -5.87 -18.65
CA MET A 17 17.10 -6.85 -19.42
C MET A 17 18.59 -6.51 -19.50
N GLN A 18 18.92 -5.22 -19.53
CA GLN A 18 20.31 -4.75 -19.52
C GLN A 18 20.91 -4.70 -18.11
N ASN A 19 20.07 -4.48 -17.10
CA ASN A 19 20.45 -4.38 -15.69
C ASN A 19 19.58 -5.33 -14.86
N PRO A 20 19.79 -6.66 -14.99
CA PRO A 20 19.00 -7.60 -14.21
C PRO A 20 19.29 -7.41 -12.72
N PRO A 21 18.26 -7.44 -11.86
CA PRO A 21 18.48 -7.40 -10.41
C PRO A 21 19.17 -8.70 -9.96
N ASP A 22 20.06 -8.60 -9.01
CA ASP A 22 20.80 -9.74 -8.43
C ASP A 22 19.90 -10.67 -7.61
N PHE A 23 18.67 -10.27 -7.36
CA PHE A 23 17.67 -11.02 -6.61
C PHE A 23 16.30 -10.99 -7.28
N PRO A 24 15.46 -12.01 -7.09
CA PRO A 24 14.13 -12.04 -7.68
C PRO A 24 13.20 -11.03 -7.02
N ILE A 25 12.71 -10.05 -7.76
CA ILE A 25 11.69 -9.08 -7.31
C ILE A 25 10.31 -9.56 -7.76
N SER A 26 9.36 -9.65 -6.83
CA SER A 26 8.00 -10.04 -7.13
C SER A 26 6.99 -9.24 -6.30
N ASN A 27 5.89 -8.85 -6.95
CA ASN A 27 4.73 -8.27 -6.26
C ASN A 27 3.81 -9.33 -5.61
N LYS A 28 4.18 -10.59 -5.64
CA LYS A 28 3.41 -11.69 -5.03
C LYS A 28 3.32 -11.57 -3.51
N CYS A 29 4.28 -10.90 -2.86
CA CYS A 29 4.21 -10.60 -1.44
C CYS A 29 2.90 -9.85 -1.08
N CYS A 30 2.49 -8.87 -1.87
CA CYS A 30 1.20 -8.18 -1.68
C CYS A 30 0.00 -9.10 -1.88
N GLU A 31 0.08 -10.04 -2.81
CA GLU A 31 -0.97 -11.01 -3.04
C GLU A 31 -1.11 -11.94 -1.82
N TYR A 32 -0.01 -12.52 -1.37
CA TYR A 32 -0.03 -13.49 -0.25
C TYR A 32 -0.26 -12.84 1.12
N ALA A 33 0.39 -11.70 1.40
CA ALA A 33 0.32 -11.08 2.72
C ALA A 33 -0.95 -10.25 2.95
N LYS A 34 -1.59 -9.77 1.89
CA LYS A 34 -2.72 -8.82 2.02
C LYS A 34 -3.99 -9.32 1.31
N LYS A 35 -3.90 -9.61 -0.01
CA LYS A 35 -5.11 -9.86 -0.79
C LYS A 35 -5.72 -11.24 -0.57
N GLN A 36 -4.90 -12.28 -0.47
CA GLN A 36 -5.41 -13.63 -0.21
C GLN A 36 -6.03 -13.75 1.19
N PRO A 37 -5.41 -13.26 2.28
CA PRO A 37 -6.05 -13.24 3.59
C PRO A 37 -7.37 -12.47 3.59
N ALA A 38 -7.44 -11.30 2.95
CA ALA A 38 -8.68 -10.54 2.85
C ALA A 38 -9.78 -11.32 2.10
N LYS A 39 -9.46 -11.91 0.96
CA LYS A 39 -10.40 -12.74 0.19
C LYS A 39 -10.85 -13.97 0.98
N LYS A 40 -9.93 -14.60 1.71
CA LYS A 40 -10.25 -15.75 2.57
C LYS A 40 -11.21 -15.33 3.67
N PHE A 41 -10.93 -14.23 4.37
CA PHE A 41 -11.79 -13.69 5.42
C PHE A 41 -13.20 -13.36 4.90
N ILE A 42 -13.33 -12.65 3.77
CA ILE A 42 -14.60 -12.33 3.13
C ILE A 42 -15.41 -13.62 2.85
N LYS A 43 -14.72 -14.65 2.34
CA LYS A 43 -15.37 -15.94 2.04
C LYS A 43 -15.81 -16.69 3.30
N GLU A 44 -14.99 -16.68 4.35
CA GLU A 44 -15.28 -17.37 5.62
C GLU A 44 -16.40 -16.70 6.41
N THR A 45 -16.53 -15.38 6.29
CA THR A 45 -17.58 -14.60 6.97
C THR A 45 -18.83 -14.41 6.14
N ASP A 46 -18.85 -14.90 4.88
CA ASP A 46 -19.92 -14.68 3.91
C ASP A 46 -20.33 -13.20 3.81
N ALA A 47 -19.31 -12.31 3.85
CA ALA A 47 -19.52 -10.88 3.81
C ALA A 47 -20.00 -10.44 2.41
N ASP A 48 -21.06 -9.67 2.35
CA ASP A 48 -21.63 -9.10 1.13
C ASP A 48 -21.16 -7.66 0.87
N LEU A 49 -20.61 -6.98 1.89
CA LEU A 49 -20.10 -5.61 1.81
C LEU A 49 -18.76 -5.45 2.52
N GLU A 50 -17.77 -4.92 1.80
CA GLU A 50 -16.48 -4.47 2.33
C GLU A 50 -16.49 -2.93 2.44
N ILE A 51 -16.19 -2.39 3.62
CA ILE A 51 -16.06 -0.95 3.82
C ILE A 51 -14.58 -0.60 3.95
N THR A 52 -14.09 0.35 3.12
CA THR A 52 -12.69 0.75 3.10
C THR A 52 -12.50 2.26 3.19
N GLY A 53 -11.51 2.70 3.98
CA GLY A 53 -11.17 4.11 4.19
C GLY A 53 -10.31 4.72 3.07
N ILE A 54 -10.56 4.37 1.79
CA ILE A 54 -9.78 4.87 0.66
C ILE A 54 -10.31 6.22 0.21
N ARG A 55 -9.40 7.22 0.09
CA ARG A 55 -9.71 8.55 -0.46
C ARG A 55 -9.13 8.70 -1.87
N LYS A 56 -9.84 9.41 -2.74
CA LYS A 56 -9.36 9.73 -4.08
C LYS A 56 -8.13 10.64 -4.06
N SER A 57 -8.06 11.55 -3.09
CA SER A 57 -6.95 12.49 -2.88
C SER A 57 -5.61 11.81 -2.53
N GLU A 58 -5.62 10.55 -2.06
CA GLU A 58 -4.36 9.80 -1.84
C GLU A 58 -3.55 9.57 -3.12
N GLY A 59 -4.16 9.74 -4.29
CA GLY A 59 -3.50 9.59 -5.58
C GLY A 59 -3.04 8.17 -5.91
N GLY A 60 -2.14 8.07 -6.89
CA GLY A 60 -1.50 6.83 -7.28
C GLY A 60 -2.45 5.77 -7.84
N ILE A 61 -2.14 4.50 -7.58
CA ILE A 61 -2.92 3.35 -8.09
C ILE A 61 -4.35 3.32 -7.53
N ARG A 62 -4.55 3.78 -6.29
CA ARG A 62 -5.88 3.81 -5.66
C ARG A 62 -6.80 4.77 -6.36
N SER A 63 -6.36 6.00 -6.60
CA SER A 63 -7.12 7.02 -7.34
C SER A 63 -7.45 6.56 -8.78
N ALA A 64 -6.52 5.87 -9.43
CA ALA A 64 -6.70 5.40 -10.79
C ALA A 64 -7.64 4.18 -10.91
N ASN A 65 -7.72 3.35 -9.88
CA ASN A 65 -8.51 2.12 -9.91
C ASN A 65 -9.98 2.33 -9.53
N TYR A 66 -10.26 3.33 -8.70
CA TYR A 66 -11.60 3.58 -8.19
C TYR A 66 -12.15 4.90 -8.76
N LYS A 67 -13.33 4.83 -9.35
CA LYS A 67 -14.01 6.00 -9.96
C LYS A 67 -15.11 6.58 -9.09
N THR A 68 -15.66 5.74 -8.19
CA THR A 68 -16.81 6.07 -7.35
C THR A 68 -16.61 5.58 -5.93
N CYS A 69 -17.40 6.08 -4.99
CA CYS A 69 -17.43 5.62 -3.61
C CYS A 69 -17.97 4.19 -3.46
N PHE A 70 -18.74 3.70 -4.43
CA PHE A 70 -19.33 2.37 -4.40
C PHE A 70 -18.92 1.56 -5.64
N SER A 71 -18.70 0.28 -5.47
CA SER A 71 -18.40 -0.66 -6.56
C SER A 71 -19.10 -1.99 -6.30
N ASN A 72 -19.98 -2.37 -7.24
CA ASN A 72 -20.60 -3.69 -7.20
C ASN A 72 -19.63 -4.77 -7.65
N SER A 73 -19.68 -5.91 -7.00
CA SER A 73 -19.02 -7.12 -7.46
C SER A 73 -19.71 -7.62 -8.74
N LYS A 74 -18.91 -7.90 -9.77
CA LYS A 74 -19.42 -8.40 -11.07
C LYS A 74 -19.81 -9.89 -11.05
N SER A 75 -19.44 -10.58 -10.01
CA SER A 75 -19.76 -11.99 -9.74
C SER A 75 -20.25 -12.09 -8.31
N LYS A 76 -20.83 -13.23 -7.90
CA LYS A 76 -21.19 -13.47 -6.50
C LYS A 76 -19.97 -13.22 -5.60
N GLY A 77 -19.85 -12.01 -5.09
CA GLY A 77 -18.71 -11.52 -4.32
C GLY A 77 -19.13 -10.33 -3.48
N CYS A 78 -18.21 -9.84 -2.66
CA CYS A 78 -18.42 -8.75 -1.75
C CYS A 78 -18.40 -7.41 -2.50
N ASP A 79 -19.43 -6.58 -2.32
CA ASP A 79 -19.45 -5.20 -2.79
C ASP A 79 -18.45 -4.36 -1.99
N THR A 80 -18.01 -3.24 -2.53
CA THR A 80 -17.08 -2.36 -1.83
C THR A 80 -17.65 -0.96 -1.69
N TYR A 81 -17.70 -0.43 -0.47
CA TYR A 81 -18.09 0.93 -0.15
C TYR A 81 -16.93 1.73 0.45
N ARG A 82 -16.76 2.97 -0.02
CA ARG A 82 -15.71 3.89 0.39
C ARG A 82 -16.34 5.19 0.88
N PRO A 83 -16.77 5.27 2.14
CA PRO A 83 -17.53 6.42 2.66
C PRO A 83 -16.76 7.74 2.54
N VAL A 84 -15.44 7.70 2.70
CA VAL A 84 -14.56 8.90 2.66
C VAL A 84 -13.91 9.12 1.28
N PHE A 85 -14.43 8.50 0.21
CA PHE A 85 -13.78 8.50 -1.11
C PHE A 85 -13.52 9.91 -1.66
N TRP A 86 -14.47 10.82 -1.44
CA TRP A 86 -14.39 12.19 -1.94
C TRP A 86 -13.73 13.18 -0.97
N TYR A 87 -13.36 12.72 0.24
CA TYR A 87 -12.70 13.61 1.21
C TYR A 87 -11.36 14.09 0.67
N THR A 88 -11.17 15.40 0.72
CA THR A 88 -9.92 16.08 0.41
C THR A 88 -8.97 16.05 1.60
N ASP A 89 -7.75 16.56 1.44
CA ASP A 89 -6.83 16.71 2.56
C ASP A 89 -7.29 17.83 3.51
N ALA A 90 -8.03 18.83 3.01
CA ALA A 90 -8.65 19.85 3.84
C ALA A 90 -9.75 19.26 4.73
N ASP A 91 -10.63 18.42 4.17
CA ASP A 91 -11.67 17.74 4.95
C ASP A 91 -11.08 16.85 6.04
N LYS A 92 -10.01 16.13 5.70
CA LYS A 92 -9.27 15.32 6.67
C LYS A 92 -8.74 16.16 7.82
N LYS A 93 -8.12 17.32 7.52
CA LYS A 93 -7.57 18.21 8.52
C LYS A 93 -8.65 18.77 9.45
N VAL A 94 -9.77 19.22 8.90
CA VAL A 94 -10.91 19.69 9.68
C VAL A 94 -11.45 18.60 10.61
N TYR A 95 -11.53 17.36 10.12
CA TYR A 95 -11.94 16.23 10.93
C TYR A 95 -10.97 15.96 12.09
N GLU A 96 -9.67 15.93 11.80
CA GLU A 96 -8.61 15.70 12.80
C GLU A 96 -8.64 16.77 13.91
N GLU A 97 -8.83 18.04 13.54
CA GLU A 97 -8.92 19.16 14.47
C GLU A 97 -10.19 19.10 15.34
N ASN A 98 -11.35 18.77 14.74
CA ASN A 98 -12.63 18.73 15.46
C ASN A 98 -12.73 17.56 16.45
N PHE A 99 -12.04 16.45 16.17
CA PHE A 99 -12.13 15.24 16.99
C PHE A 99 -10.85 14.94 17.77
N ASP A 100 -9.88 15.87 17.79
CA ASP A 100 -8.59 15.73 18.47
C ASP A 100 -7.92 14.38 18.17
N ILE A 101 -7.81 14.04 16.88
CA ILE A 101 -7.28 12.74 16.44
C ILE A 101 -5.78 12.68 16.69
N GLN A 102 -5.38 11.78 17.58
CA GLN A 102 -3.99 11.51 17.87
C GLN A 102 -3.39 10.55 16.82
N HIS A 103 -2.39 11.02 16.09
CA HIS A 103 -1.66 10.20 15.14
C HIS A 103 -0.61 9.33 15.85
N SER A 104 -0.26 8.22 15.20
CA SER A 104 0.81 7.36 15.72
C SER A 104 2.17 8.04 15.66
N ARG A 105 3.10 7.61 16.52
CA ARG A 105 4.49 8.10 16.60
C ARG A 105 5.21 8.10 15.25
N CYS A 106 4.87 7.17 14.38
CA CYS A 106 5.42 7.12 13.02
C CYS A 106 5.27 8.44 12.27
N TYR A 107 4.15 9.15 12.47
CA TYR A 107 3.88 10.43 11.82
C TYR A 107 4.33 11.63 12.65
N THR A 108 4.11 11.59 13.97
CA THR A 108 4.34 12.74 14.85
C THR A 108 5.79 12.90 15.30
N GLU A 109 6.47 11.78 15.55
CA GLU A 109 7.83 11.77 16.07
C GLU A 109 8.86 11.39 15.01
N TYR A 110 8.59 10.35 14.18
CA TYR A 110 9.55 9.86 13.19
C TYR A 110 9.50 10.64 11.87
N GLY A 111 8.43 11.41 11.64
CA GLY A 111 8.27 12.22 10.43
C GLY A 111 7.98 11.43 9.16
N LEU A 112 7.52 10.19 9.28
CA LEU A 112 7.09 9.40 8.13
C LEU A 112 5.83 10.02 7.52
N LYS A 113 5.81 10.19 6.20
CA LYS A 113 4.64 10.71 5.47
C LYS A 113 3.56 9.67 5.25
N ARG A 114 3.93 8.41 5.29
CA ARG A 114 3.03 7.26 5.13
C ARG A 114 3.65 6.02 5.75
N THR A 115 2.81 5.11 6.22
CA THR A 115 3.25 3.79 6.65
C THR A 115 2.92 2.77 5.57
N GLY A 116 3.83 1.87 5.32
CA GLY A 116 3.72 0.77 4.37
C GLY A 116 4.46 -0.45 4.88
N CYS A 117 4.84 -1.34 3.97
CA CYS A 117 5.81 -2.37 4.31
C CYS A 117 7.19 -1.71 4.36
N VAL A 118 7.93 -1.90 5.45
CA VAL A 118 9.23 -1.25 5.71
C VAL A 118 10.27 -1.55 4.63
N ASP A 119 10.27 -2.78 4.16
CA ASP A 119 11.21 -3.34 3.19
C ASP A 119 10.64 -3.45 1.77
N CYS A 120 9.61 -2.66 1.44
CA CYS A 120 8.96 -2.78 0.14
C CYS A 120 9.85 -2.27 -1.00
N PRO A 121 10.35 -3.13 -1.90
CA PRO A 121 11.22 -2.72 -3.01
C PRO A 121 10.53 -1.82 -4.03
N PHE A 122 9.19 -1.72 -3.98
CA PHE A 122 8.39 -0.82 -4.82
C PHE A 122 8.14 0.55 -4.17
N ASN A 123 8.70 0.79 -2.98
CA ASN A 123 8.64 2.09 -2.33
C ASN A 123 9.75 2.99 -2.87
N LYS A 124 9.38 4.06 -3.55
CA LYS A 124 10.34 5.02 -4.13
C LYS A 124 11.15 5.81 -3.08
N HIS A 125 10.73 5.80 -1.83
CA HIS A 125 11.38 6.48 -0.70
C HIS A 125 12.00 5.48 0.29
N ILE A 126 12.27 4.26 -0.14
CA ILE A 126 12.73 3.17 0.74
C ILE A 126 13.99 3.56 1.52
N ASN A 127 14.97 4.19 0.88
CA ASN A 127 16.23 4.56 1.54
C ASN A 127 16.01 5.62 2.63
N GLU A 128 15.20 6.64 2.35
CA GLU A 128 14.86 7.69 3.33
C GLU A 128 14.11 7.09 4.53
N GLU A 129 13.13 6.24 4.27
CA GLU A 129 12.35 5.56 5.31
C GLU A 129 13.20 4.59 6.13
N LEU A 130 14.13 3.86 5.50
CA LEU A 130 15.04 2.96 6.22
C LEU A 130 16.00 3.71 7.16
N GLU A 131 16.52 4.88 6.77
CA GLU A 131 17.34 5.69 7.67
C GLU A 131 16.52 6.22 8.88
N ILE A 132 15.28 6.63 8.67
CA ILE A 132 14.37 7.02 9.76
C ILE A 132 14.13 5.84 10.71
N ILE A 133 13.86 4.65 10.17
CA ILE A 133 13.59 3.44 10.94
C ILE A 133 14.84 2.96 11.67
N LYS A 134 16.01 3.07 11.07
CA LYS A 134 17.30 2.74 11.71
C LYS A 134 17.53 3.50 13.00
N VAL A 135 17.14 4.78 13.02
CA VAL A 135 17.30 5.64 14.20
C VAL A 135 16.24 5.35 15.26
N ASN A 136 14.97 5.19 14.84
CA ASN A 136 13.83 5.14 15.76
C ASN A 136 13.43 3.71 16.15
N GLU A 137 13.69 2.72 15.29
CA GLU A 137 13.27 1.32 15.45
C GLU A 137 14.39 0.36 14.98
N PRO A 138 15.56 0.33 15.66
CA PRO A 138 16.76 -0.39 15.19
C PRO A 138 16.55 -1.89 15.00
N GLU A 139 15.69 -2.53 15.79
CA GLU A 139 15.42 -3.96 15.64
C GLU A 139 14.56 -4.23 14.38
N LEU A 140 13.60 -3.35 14.09
CA LEU A 140 12.82 -3.41 12.86
C LEU A 140 13.70 -3.17 11.62
N TYR A 141 14.65 -2.23 11.73
CA TYR A 141 15.64 -1.99 10.67
C TYR A 141 16.49 -3.23 10.37
N LYS A 142 17.02 -3.90 11.42
CA LYS A 142 17.79 -5.14 11.25
C LYS A 142 16.97 -6.21 10.54
N ALA A 143 15.71 -6.41 10.95
CA ALA A 143 14.82 -7.37 10.31
C ALA A 143 14.53 -7.02 8.84
N ALA A 144 14.30 -5.74 8.52
CA ALA A 144 14.08 -5.26 7.17
C ALA A 144 15.29 -5.49 6.26
N VAL A 145 16.51 -5.16 6.74
CA VAL A 145 17.75 -5.36 5.98
C VAL A 145 18.01 -6.84 5.72
N LEU A 146 17.80 -7.71 6.73
CA LEU A 146 17.92 -9.16 6.54
C LEU A 146 16.91 -9.67 5.50
N SER A 147 15.68 -9.17 5.52
CA SER A 147 14.67 -9.52 4.51
C SER A 147 15.11 -9.11 3.12
N LEU A 148 15.67 -7.92 2.94
CA LEU A 148 16.16 -7.44 1.64
C LEU A 148 17.36 -8.23 1.10
N ILE A 149 18.20 -8.78 1.98
CA ILE A 149 19.35 -9.62 1.58
C ILE A 149 18.88 -11.00 1.10
N HIS A 150 17.74 -11.48 1.59
CA HIS A 150 17.23 -12.82 1.28
C HIS A 150 16.14 -12.84 0.20
N ILE A 151 15.78 -11.70 -0.39
CA ILE A 151 14.87 -11.59 -1.52
C ILE A 151 15.64 -11.62 -2.84
#